data_3b83a8be67074903793b752b39f35a8a
#
_entry.id   3b83a8be67074903793b752b39f35a8a
#
_cell.length_a   1.000
_cell.length_b   1.000
_cell.length_c   1.000
_cell.angle_alpha   90.00
_cell.angle_beta   90.00
_cell.angle_gamma   90.00
#
_symmetry.space_group_name_H-M   'P 1'
#
loop_
_entity.id
_entity.type
_entity.pdbx_description
1 polymer ?
#
loop_
_entity_poly.entity_id
_entity_poly.type
_entity_poly.pdbx_seq_one_letter_code
_entity_poly.pdbx_strand_id
1 'polypeptide(L)'
;MKKRRWFSLFLSFALLLPLFSLTSADAYEDFDLDAKAGLLIEADTGEILYEKNAHQENYPASLTKVMVALLVFEAIDEGKIALTDSVTATESAFEGLSSDGSTANIVPGETMTVEQLLNCMLIVSANEACNILGETLYGSVDAFVARMNERAKELGMNDTHFVNCTGLPADGHVTSAYDIALMSRELIWHHPDIRRFTTIWMDSLRDGASML
;
A
#
# COMPACT_ATOMS: atom_id res chain seq x y z
N MET A 1 39.16 -43.26 36.87
CA MET A 1 39.52 -42.21 35.87
C MET A 1 38.35 -41.78 34.98
N LYS A 2 37.38 -42.65 34.62
CA LYS A 2 36.20 -42.28 33.75
C LYS A 2 35.24 -41.27 34.39
N LYS A 3 34.95 -41.36 35.69
CA LYS A 3 34.03 -40.44 36.38
C LYS A 3 34.48 -38.97 36.44
N ARG A 4 35.80 -38.72 36.49
CA ARG A 4 36.37 -37.35 36.48
C ARG A 4 36.27 -36.64 35.13
N ARG A 5 36.27 -37.39 34.02
CA ARG A 5 36.15 -36.84 32.66
C ARG A 5 34.70 -36.38 32.38
N TRP A 6 33.69 -37.07 32.91
CA TRP A 6 32.28 -36.68 32.76
C TRP A 6 31.95 -35.43 33.58
N PHE A 7 32.53 -35.27 34.75
CA PHE A 7 32.36 -34.11 35.60
C PHE A 7 32.96 -32.84 34.96
N SER A 8 34.09 -32.93 34.30
CA SER A 8 34.72 -31.84 33.56
C SER A 8 33.90 -31.43 32.32
N LEU A 9 33.30 -32.37 31.61
CA LEU A 9 32.45 -32.11 30.47
C LEU A 9 31.13 -31.43 30.89
N PHE A 10 30.54 -31.84 32.01
CA PHE A 10 29.30 -31.22 32.55
C PHE A 10 29.58 -29.81 33.07
N LEU A 11 30.73 -29.58 33.71
CA LEU A 11 31.10 -28.24 34.19
C LEU A 11 31.44 -27.31 33.03
N SER A 12 32.04 -27.78 31.94
CA SER A 12 32.27 -26.96 30.73
C SER A 12 30.98 -26.60 30.01
N PHE A 13 29.99 -27.51 30.00
CA PHE A 13 28.69 -27.22 29.41
C PHE A 13 27.87 -26.24 30.27
N ALA A 14 27.95 -26.35 31.61
CA ALA A 14 27.30 -25.44 32.52
C ALA A 14 27.90 -24.01 32.52
N LEU A 15 29.18 -23.87 32.15
CA LEU A 15 29.86 -22.57 32.00
C LEU A 15 29.56 -21.87 30.64
N LEU A 16 29.11 -22.64 29.64
CA LEU A 16 28.72 -22.08 28.34
C LEU A 16 27.25 -21.60 28.28
N LEU A 17 26.41 -22.05 29.22
CA LEU A 17 25.01 -21.64 29.31
C LEU A 17 24.77 -20.13 29.59
N PRO A 18 25.61 -19.43 30.39
CA PRO A 18 25.40 -17.98 30.59
C PRO A 18 25.92 -17.10 29.45
N LEU A 19 26.63 -17.67 28.45
CA LEU A 19 27.07 -16.93 27.26
C LEU A 19 25.91 -16.73 26.21
N PHE A 20 24.81 -17.43 26.38
CA PHE A 20 23.55 -17.07 25.76
C PHE A 20 22.75 -16.16 26.72
N SER A 21 23.38 -15.11 27.22
CA SER A 21 22.62 -13.95 27.68
C SER A 21 21.87 -13.47 26.47
N LEU A 22 20.57 -13.73 26.45
CA LEU A 22 19.63 -12.97 25.68
C LEU A 22 19.99 -11.50 25.91
N THR A 23 20.65 -10.87 24.97
CA THR A 23 20.56 -9.42 24.85
C THR A 23 19.08 -9.17 24.66
N SER A 24 18.39 -8.83 25.75
CA SER A 24 17.13 -8.13 25.62
C SER A 24 17.45 -6.99 24.67
N ALA A 25 16.88 -7.03 23.47
CA ALA A 25 16.80 -5.85 22.64
C ALA A 25 16.31 -4.77 23.59
N ASP A 26 17.10 -3.70 23.73
CA ASP A 26 16.63 -2.52 24.46
C ASP A 26 15.28 -2.20 23.85
N ALA A 27 14.23 -2.38 24.64
CA ALA A 27 12.91 -1.97 24.24
C ALA A 27 13.06 -0.48 23.92
N TYR A 28 12.87 -0.11 22.64
CA TYR A 28 12.78 1.29 22.27
C TYR A 28 11.84 1.95 23.27
N GLU A 29 12.24 3.10 23.86
CA GLU A 29 11.36 3.84 24.72
C GLU A 29 10.03 4.01 24.00
N ASP A 30 8.94 3.57 24.64
CA ASP A 30 7.60 3.63 24.10
C ASP A 30 7.25 5.11 23.91
N PHE A 31 7.41 5.60 22.66
CA PHE A 31 7.05 6.97 22.35
C PHE A 31 5.54 7.02 22.15
N ASP A 32 4.89 7.96 22.86
CA ASP A 32 3.45 8.19 22.73
C ASP A 32 3.16 8.84 21.37
N LEU A 33 2.74 8.01 20.41
CA LEU A 33 2.31 8.47 19.09
C LEU A 33 0.92 9.10 19.19
N ASP A 34 0.78 10.39 18.89
CA ASP A 34 -0.52 11.08 18.81
C ASP A 34 -1.26 10.68 17.50
N ALA A 35 -1.68 9.42 17.48
CA ALA A 35 -2.49 8.83 16.40
C ALA A 35 -3.41 7.75 16.97
N LYS A 36 -4.52 7.46 16.29
CA LYS A 36 -5.44 6.38 16.67
C LYS A 36 -4.83 5.00 16.53
N ALA A 37 -4.08 4.79 15.46
CA ALA A 37 -3.36 3.57 15.14
C ALA A 37 -2.03 3.93 14.46
N GLY A 38 -1.03 3.07 14.57
CA GLY A 38 0.25 3.24 13.92
C GLY A 38 1.05 1.94 13.90
N LEU A 39 1.88 1.78 12.90
CA LEU A 39 2.78 0.65 12.75
C LEU A 39 4.10 1.13 12.16
N LEU A 40 5.20 0.63 12.69
CA LEU A 40 6.53 0.75 12.10
C LEU A 40 7.09 -0.65 11.90
N ILE A 41 7.46 -0.95 10.66
CA ILE A 41 8.08 -2.23 10.30
C ILE A 41 9.46 -1.99 9.66
N GLU A 42 10.34 -2.94 9.83
CA GLU A 42 11.56 -3.04 9.03
C GLU A 42 11.16 -3.54 7.62
N ALA A 43 11.57 -2.83 6.58
CA ALA A 43 11.04 -3.04 5.23
C ALA A 43 11.51 -4.36 4.59
N ASP A 44 12.72 -4.84 4.90
CA ASP A 44 13.30 -6.05 4.33
C ASP A 44 12.67 -7.31 4.95
N THR A 45 12.64 -7.38 6.27
CA THR A 45 12.19 -8.55 7.03
C THR A 45 10.69 -8.56 7.33
N GLY A 46 10.08 -7.37 7.42
CA GLY A 46 8.71 -7.18 7.92
C GLY A 46 8.63 -7.24 9.45
N GLU A 47 9.76 -7.21 10.17
CA GLU A 47 9.77 -7.18 11.63
C GLU A 47 9.07 -5.93 12.15
N ILE A 48 8.17 -6.12 13.13
CA ILE A 48 7.45 -5.02 13.77
C ILE A 48 8.39 -4.37 14.79
N LEU A 49 8.69 -3.09 14.59
CA LEU A 49 9.53 -2.28 15.48
C LEU A 49 8.70 -1.45 16.46
N TYR A 50 7.49 -1.08 16.08
CA TYR A 50 6.52 -0.38 16.93
C TYR A 50 5.11 -0.63 16.42
N GLU A 51 4.16 -0.78 17.35
CA GLU A 51 2.75 -0.86 17.01
C GLU A 51 1.86 -0.17 18.05
N LYS A 52 0.81 0.49 17.57
CA LYS A 52 -0.27 1.06 18.37
C LYS A 52 -1.58 0.75 17.66
N ASN A 53 -2.44 -0.08 18.26
CA ASN A 53 -3.73 -0.47 17.70
C ASN A 53 -3.63 -0.86 16.22
N ALA A 54 -2.56 -1.58 15.83
CA ALA A 54 -2.21 -1.82 14.44
C ALA A 54 -3.30 -2.53 13.62
N HIS A 55 -4.10 -3.38 14.27
CA HIS A 55 -5.21 -4.13 13.70
C HIS A 55 -6.59 -3.48 13.88
N GLN A 56 -6.64 -2.25 14.41
CA GLN A 56 -7.91 -1.55 14.52
C GLN A 56 -8.41 -1.14 13.15
N GLU A 57 -9.62 -1.56 12.80
CA GLU A 57 -10.30 -1.12 11.59
C GLU A 57 -10.59 0.38 11.62
N ASN A 58 -10.22 1.06 10.55
CA ASN A 58 -10.46 2.47 10.30
C ASN A 58 -10.83 2.67 8.83
N TYR A 59 -11.46 3.80 8.53
CA TYR A 59 -11.68 4.20 7.14
C TYR A 59 -10.35 4.58 6.49
N PRO A 60 -9.98 3.96 5.34
CA PRO A 60 -8.68 4.20 4.70
C PRO A 60 -8.58 5.58 4.04
N ALA A 61 -9.70 6.19 3.64
CA ALA A 61 -9.69 7.35 2.77
C ALA A 61 -8.78 7.13 1.56
N SER A 62 -8.01 8.13 1.13
CA SER A 62 -7.14 8.02 -0.05
C SER A 62 -5.97 7.03 0.08
N LEU A 63 -5.74 6.43 1.25
CA LEU A 63 -4.80 5.32 1.37
C LEU A 63 -5.25 4.08 0.56
N THR A 64 -6.53 3.99 0.21
CA THR A 64 -7.07 3.03 -0.77
C THR A 64 -6.29 3.03 -2.08
N LYS A 65 -5.81 4.20 -2.52
CA LYS A 65 -5.09 4.39 -3.78
C LYS A 65 -3.72 3.70 -3.83
N VAL A 66 -3.19 3.29 -2.67
CA VAL A 66 -1.98 2.44 -2.61
C VAL A 66 -2.27 1.08 -3.24
N MET A 67 -3.43 0.48 -2.97
CA MET A 67 -3.85 -0.77 -3.60
C MET A 67 -4.09 -0.58 -5.11
N VAL A 68 -4.67 0.55 -5.52
CA VAL A 68 -4.82 0.88 -6.94
C VAL A 68 -3.46 0.94 -7.63
N ALA A 69 -2.51 1.68 -7.04
CA ALA A 69 -1.14 1.76 -7.57
C ALA A 69 -0.48 0.39 -7.66
N LEU A 70 -0.61 -0.45 -6.62
CA LEU A 70 -0.07 -1.81 -6.60
C LEU A 70 -0.57 -2.62 -7.80
N LEU A 71 -1.88 -2.68 -8.01
CA LEU A 71 -2.46 -3.45 -9.12
C LEU A 71 -2.10 -2.90 -10.51
N VAL A 72 -1.92 -1.58 -10.63
CA VAL A 72 -1.45 -0.97 -11.89
C VAL A 72 0.00 -1.36 -12.15
N PHE A 73 0.88 -1.31 -11.14
CA PHE A 73 2.29 -1.70 -11.31
C PHE A 73 2.44 -3.21 -11.55
N GLU A 74 1.65 -4.06 -10.90
CA GLU A 74 1.58 -5.48 -11.21
C GLU A 74 1.19 -5.72 -12.68
N ALA A 75 0.19 -4.99 -13.18
CA ALA A 75 -0.23 -5.09 -14.58
C ALA A 75 0.84 -4.60 -15.57
N ILE A 76 1.64 -3.59 -15.20
CA ILE A 76 2.78 -3.11 -15.99
C ILE A 76 3.87 -4.19 -16.05
N ASP A 77 4.23 -4.78 -14.92
CA ASP A 77 5.28 -5.82 -14.84
C ASP A 77 4.86 -7.10 -15.56
N GLU A 78 3.57 -7.40 -15.59
CA GLU A 78 2.99 -8.49 -16.38
C GLU A 78 2.88 -8.17 -17.89
N GLY A 79 3.18 -6.94 -18.31
CA GLY A 79 3.09 -6.49 -19.71
C GLY A 79 1.66 -6.35 -20.23
N LYS A 80 0.67 -6.23 -19.34
CA LYS A 80 -0.74 -6.02 -19.71
C LYS A 80 -1.02 -4.58 -20.13
N ILE A 81 -0.28 -3.64 -19.59
CA ILE A 81 -0.36 -2.20 -19.87
C ILE A 81 1.03 -1.58 -19.73
N ALA A 82 1.28 -0.49 -20.45
CA ALA A 82 2.52 0.29 -20.33
C ALA A 82 2.22 1.72 -19.86
N LEU A 83 3.19 2.37 -19.22
CA LEU A 83 3.07 3.77 -18.79
C LEU A 83 2.73 4.72 -19.96
N THR A 84 3.16 4.39 -21.16
CA THR A 84 2.95 5.17 -22.39
C THR A 84 1.62 4.88 -23.08
N ASP A 85 0.88 3.86 -22.65
CA ASP A 85 -0.38 3.52 -23.28
C ASP A 85 -1.42 4.62 -23.06
N SER A 86 -2.16 4.94 -24.13
CA SER A 86 -3.21 5.95 -24.10
C SER A 86 -4.53 5.32 -23.67
N VAL A 87 -5.16 5.93 -22.68
CA VAL A 87 -6.44 5.53 -22.11
C VAL A 87 -7.44 6.67 -22.31
N THR A 88 -8.62 6.35 -22.82
CA THR A 88 -9.71 7.33 -22.95
C THR A 88 -10.71 7.14 -21.81
N ALA A 89 -10.97 8.20 -21.07
CA ALA A 89 -11.91 8.22 -19.97
C ALA A 89 -13.34 7.95 -20.47
N THR A 90 -14.00 6.94 -19.90
CA THR A 90 -15.40 6.60 -20.22
C THR A 90 -16.36 7.42 -19.35
N GLU A 91 -17.61 7.51 -19.73
CA GLU A 91 -18.67 8.14 -18.89
C GLU A 91 -18.84 7.39 -17.57
N SER A 92 -18.75 6.04 -17.60
CA SER A 92 -18.93 5.18 -16.42
C SER A 92 -17.87 5.41 -15.33
N ALA A 93 -16.66 5.82 -15.70
CA ALA A 93 -15.58 6.12 -14.74
C ALA A 93 -15.92 7.30 -13.79
N PHE A 94 -16.93 8.09 -14.12
CA PHE A 94 -17.38 9.23 -13.31
C PHE A 94 -18.61 8.93 -12.45
N GLU A 95 -19.21 7.76 -12.62
CA GLU A 95 -20.35 7.34 -11.81
C GLU A 95 -19.95 7.18 -10.33
N GLY A 96 -20.83 7.64 -9.44
CA GLY A 96 -20.63 7.54 -7.99
C GLY A 96 -19.55 8.47 -7.41
N LEU A 97 -18.92 9.33 -8.21
CA LEU A 97 -17.97 10.32 -7.73
C LEU A 97 -18.69 11.53 -7.12
N SER A 98 -18.19 12.02 -5.99
CA SER A 98 -18.69 13.22 -5.33
C SER A 98 -18.15 14.47 -6.01
N SER A 99 -18.98 15.49 -6.18
CA SER A 99 -18.60 16.77 -6.80
C SER A 99 -17.60 17.59 -5.97
N ASP A 100 -17.44 17.26 -4.68
CA ASP A 100 -16.49 17.87 -3.75
C ASP A 100 -15.26 16.96 -3.49
N GLY A 101 -15.16 15.83 -4.21
CA GLY A 101 -14.03 14.92 -4.13
C GLY A 101 -12.78 15.46 -4.80
N SER A 102 -11.64 14.86 -4.45
CA SER A 102 -10.34 15.16 -5.11
C SER A 102 -10.40 14.82 -6.59
N THR A 103 -9.99 15.74 -7.45
CA THR A 103 -10.08 15.64 -8.90
C THR A 103 -8.90 16.31 -9.59
N ALA A 104 -8.49 15.80 -10.74
CA ALA A 104 -7.59 16.44 -11.71
C ALA A 104 -8.41 17.15 -12.84
N ASN A 105 -9.73 17.22 -12.69
CA ASN A 105 -10.66 17.76 -13.68
C ASN A 105 -10.59 17.03 -15.03
N ILE A 106 -10.37 15.72 -15.01
CA ILE A 106 -10.48 14.89 -16.21
C ILE A 106 -11.95 14.85 -16.60
N VAL A 107 -12.22 14.88 -17.90
CA VAL A 107 -13.59 14.84 -18.42
C VAL A 107 -13.82 13.58 -19.27
N PRO A 108 -15.06 13.09 -19.38
CA PRO A 108 -15.37 11.99 -20.28
C PRO A 108 -14.90 12.26 -21.71
N GLY A 109 -14.30 11.24 -22.33
CA GLY A 109 -13.71 11.34 -23.68
C GLY A 109 -12.30 11.91 -23.72
N GLU A 110 -11.76 12.41 -22.61
CA GLU A 110 -10.37 12.84 -22.55
C GLU A 110 -9.44 11.62 -22.60
N THR A 111 -8.34 11.75 -23.38
CA THR A 111 -7.34 10.68 -23.52
C THR A 111 -6.05 11.09 -22.83
N MET A 112 -5.56 10.24 -21.97
CA MET A 112 -4.36 10.44 -21.17
C MET A 112 -3.50 9.17 -21.17
N THR A 113 -2.21 9.30 -20.91
CA THR A 113 -1.35 8.13 -20.70
C THR A 113 -1.57 7.54 -19.31
N VAL A 114 -1.24 6.27 -19.13
CA VAL A 114 -1.23 5.60 -17.82
C VAL A 114 -0.35 6.36 -16.82
N GLU A 115 0.82 6.86 -17.28
CA GLU A 115 1.71 7.71 -16.47
C GLU A 115 1.01 8.98 -15.98
N GLN A 116 0.30 9.68 -16.85
CA GLN A 116 -0.47 10.87 -16.49
C GLN A 116 -1.59 10.56 -15.50
N LEU A 117 -2.31 9.46 -15.68
CA LEU A 117 -3.35 9.02 -14.75
C LEU A 117 -2.77 8.67 -13.36
N LEU A 118 -1.62 7.99 -13.31
CA LEU A 118 -0.90 7.75 -12.05
C LEU A 118 -0.49 9.06 -11.37
N ASN A 119 0.02 10.04 -12.12
CA ASN A 119 0.36 11.36 -11.57
C ASN A 119 -0.89 12.08 -11.03
N CYS A 120 -2.02 12.06 -11.75
CA CYS A 120 -3.29 12.61 -11.25
C CYS A 120 -3.73 11.94 -9.94
N MET A 121 -3.65 10.62 -9.88
CA MET A 121 -4.03 9.87 -8.69
C MET A 121 -3.10 10.12 -7.49
N LEU A 122 -1.79 10.15 -7.70
CA LEU A 122 -0.83 10.18 -6.61
C LEU A 122 -0.45 11.59 -6.14
N ILE A 123 -0.56 12.62 -7.01
CA ILE A 123 -0.21 14.01 -6.65
C ILE A 123 -1.43 14.74 -6.07
N VAL A 124 -2.56 14.75 -6.80
CA VAL A 124 -3.78 15.46 -6.37
C VAL A 124 -4.88 14.53 -5.88
N SER A 125 -4.57 13.24 -5.76
CA SER A 125 -5.52 12.24 -5.25
C SER A 125 -6.80 12.11 -6.09
N ALA A 126 -6.71 12.33 -7.42
CA ALA A 126 -7.84 12.32 -8.33
C ALA A 126 -8.63 11.01 -8.28
N ASN A 127 -9.91 11.09 -7.95
CA ASN A 127 -10.78 9.93 -7.81
C ASN A 127 -11.14 9.31 -9.17
N GLU A 128 -11.42 10.16 -10.17
CA GLU A 128 -11.70 9.71 -11.53
C GLU A 128 -10.53 8.93 -12.15
N ALA A 129 -9.28 9.30 -11.82
CA ALA A 129 -8.12 8.57 -12.31
C ALA A 129 -8.08 7.12 -11.79
N CYS A 130 -8.54 6.88 -10.56
CA CYS A 130 -8.65 5.53 -10.01
C CYS A 130 -9.66 4.68 -10.79
N ASN A 131 -10.84 5.23 -11.04
CA ASN A 131 -11.88 4.54 -11.78
C ASN A 131 -11.46 4.26 -13.23
N ILE A 132 -10.85 5.25 -13.90
CA ILE A 132 -10.35 5.11 -15.27
C ILE A 132 -9.30 3.98 -15.37
N LEU A 133 -8.32 3.96 -14.45
CA LEU A 133 -7.31 2.90 -14.39
C LEU A 133 -7.95 1.54 -14.10
N GLY A 134 -8.89 1.49 -13.16
CA GLY A 134 -9.60 0.26 -12.80
C GLY A 134 -10.41 -0.32 -13.96
N GLU A 135 -11.20 0.51 -14.65
CA GLU A 135 -11.96 0.09 -15.84
C GLU A 135 -11.05 -0.36 -16.97
N THR A 136 -9.93 0.35 -17.19
CA THR A 136 -8.96 -0.01 -18.22
C THR A 136 -8.38 -1.40 -18.01
N LEU A 137 -8.07 -1.76 -16.77
CA LEU A 137 -7.43 -3.03 -16.45
C LEU A 137 -8.41 -4.20 -16.35
N TYR A 138 -9.63 -3.95 -15.83
CA TYR A 138 -10.57 -5.02 -15.48
C TYR A 138 -11.96 -4.88 -16.11
N GLY A 139 -12.17 -3.90 -16.98
CA GLY A 139 -13.40 -3.71 -17.76
C GLY A 139 -14.53 -3.01 -16.98
N SER A 140 -14.46 -2.92 -15.67
CA SER A 140 -15.38 -2.12 -14.83
C SER A 140 -14.76 -1.80 -13.48
N VAL A 141 -15.25 -0.75 -12.82
CA VAL A 141 -14.87 -0.39 -11.44
C VAL A 141 -15.19 -1.53 -10.48
N ASP A 142 -16.35 -2.17 -10.62
CA ASP A 142 -16.76 -3.28 -9.76
C ASP A 142 -15.81 -4.49 -9.86
N ALA A 143 -15.43 -4.86 -11.09
CA ALA A 143 -14.47 -5.93 -11.32
C ALA A 143 -13.08 -5.58 -10.74
N PHE A 144 -12.68 -4.32 -10.84
CA PHE A 144 -11.45 -3.84 -10.25
C PHE A 144 -11.48 -3.90 -8.71
N VAL A 145 -12.57 -3.45 -8.08
CA VAL A 145 -12.75 -3.54 -6.61
C VAL A 145 -12.77 -4.99 -6.15
N ALA A 146 -13.39 -5.89 -6.90
CA ALA A 146 -13.31 -7.33 -6.62
C ALA A 146 -11.86 -7.82 -6.62
N ARG A 147 -11.05 -7.42 -7.62
CA ARG A 147 -9.63 -7.75 -7.67
C ARG A 147 -8.83 -7.14 -6.51
N MET A 148 -9.12 -5.90 -6.10
CA MET A 148 -8.51 -5.28 -4.92
C MET A 148 -8.72 -6.14 -3.66
N ASN A 149 -9.94 -6.64 -3.46
CA ASN A 149 -10.26 -7.51 -2.32
C ASN A 149 -9.61 -8.90 -2.42
N GLU A 150 -9.47 -9.45 -3.61
CA GLU A 150 -8.71 -10.70 -3.82
C GLU A 150 -7.23 -10.48 -3.47
N ARG A 151 -6.64 -9.37 -3.96
CA ARG A 151 -5.24 -9.07 -3.69
C ARG A 151 -4.99 -8.80 -2.21
N ALA A 152 -5.90 -8.12 -1.53
CA ALA A 152 -5.85 -7.95 -0.09
C ALA A 152 -5.76 -9.29 0.65
N LYS A 153 -6.59 -10.27 0.27
CA LYS A 153 -6.53 -11.63 0.84
C LYS A 153 -5.21 -12.34 0.54
N GLU A 154 -4.68 -12.23 -0.70
CA GLU A 154 -3.39 -12.80 -1.09
C GLU A 154 -2.24 -12.24 -0.25
N LEU A 155 -2.31 -10.96 0.13
CA LEU A 155 -1.34 -10.28 0.99
C LEU A 155 -1.53 -10.55 2.49
N GLY A 156 -2.62 -11.23 2.88
CA GLY A 156 -2.95 -11.46 4.29
C GLY A 156 -3.53 -10.25 5.01
N MET A 157 -4.10 -9.29 4.27
CA MET A 157 -4.77 -8.09 4.81
C MET A 157 -6.15 -8.48 5.36
N ASN A 158 -6.18 -8.99 6.57
CA ASN A 158 -7.38 -9.60 7.16
C ASN A 158 -8.36 -8.58 7.76
N ASP A 159 -7.90 -7.34 7.98
CA ASP A 159 -8.69 -6.24 8.54
C ASP A 159 -9.15 -5.28 7.43
N THR A 160 -9.07 -5.71 6.14
CA THR A 160 -9.34 -4.85 5.00
C THR A 160 -10.50 -5.35 4.16
N HIS A 161 -11.39 -4.43 3.82
CA HIS A 161 -12.40 -4.61 2.77
C HIS A 161 -12.58 -3.32 1.98
N PHE A 162 -12.40 -3.41 0.66
CA PHE A 162 -12.60 -2.30 -0.26
C PHE A 162 -14.01 -2.36 -0.86
N VAL A 163 -14.73 -1.23 -0.80
CA VAL A 163 -16.05 -1.03 -1.42
C VAL A 163 -15.95 -0.20 -2.69
N ASN A 164 -14.90 0.65 -2.77
CA ASN A 164 -14.55 1.43 -3.95
C ASN A 164 -13.03 1.55 -4.07
N CYS A 165 -12.56 2.05 -5.20
CA CYS A 165 -11.14 2.23 -5.46
C CYS A 165 -10.63 3.67 -5.17
N THR A 166 -11.50 4.57 -4.74
CA THR A 166 -11.18 5.98 -4.52
C THR A 166 -10.86 6.33 -3.08
N GLY A 167 -11.42 5.56 -2.13
CA GLY A 167 -11.36 5.85 -0.70
C GLY A 167 -12.49 6.79 -0.22
N LEU A 168 -13.51 7.05 -1.04
CA LEU A 168 -14.69 7.76 -0.60
C LEU A 168 -15.41 6.96 0.50
N PRO A 169 -16.01 7.64 1.48
CA PRO A 169 -16.71 6.97 2.57
C PRO A 169 -17.81 6.04 2.06
N ALA A 170 -17.77 4.80 2.52
CA ALA A 170 -18.81 3.80 2.27
C ALA A 170 -18.85 2.80 3.43
N ASP A 171 -20.06 2.30 3.75
CA ASP A 171 -20.21 1.30 4.80
C ASP A 171 -19.41 0.04 4.48
N GLY A 172 -18.60 -0.40 5.43
CA GLY A 172 -17.73 -1.56 5.26
C GLY A 172 -16.43 -1.29 4.48
N HIS A 173 -16.13 -0.03 4.07
CA HIS A 173 -14.86 0.35 3.47
C HIS A 173 -13.83 0.59 4.56
N VAL A 174 -13.08 -0.45 4.94
CA VAL A 174 -12.19 -0.45 6.11
C VAL A 174 -10.82 -1.02 5.80
N THR A 175 -9.86 -0.66 6.62
CA THR A 175 -8.50 -1.20 6.65
C THR A 175 -7.88 -0.98 8.02
N SER A 176 -6.69 -1.54 8.27
CA SER A 176 -5.89 -1.31 9.47
C SER A 176 -4.50 -0.75 9.14
N ALA A 177 -3.80 -0.21 10.13
CA ALA A 177 -2.42 0.23 9.96
C ALA A 177 -1.50 -0.93 9.56
N TYR A 178 -1.77 -2.13 10.06
CA TYR A 178 -1.05 -3.34 9.71
C TYR A 178 -1.23 -3.68 8.22
N ASP A 179 -2.45 -3.69 7.75
CA ASP A 179 -2.76 -4.04 6.36
C ASP A 179 -2.22 -3.00 5.37
N ILE A 180 -2.29 -1.71 5.73
CA ILE A 180 -1.65 -0.64 4.93
C ILE A 180 -0.15 -0.86 4.81
N ALA A 181 0.51 -1.28 5.88
CA ALA A 181 1.94 -1.58 5.83
C ALA A 181 2.25 -2.76 4.92
N LEU A 182 1.41 -3.82 4.92
CA LEU A 182 1.58 -4.97 4.02
C LEU A 182 1.53 -4.55 2.54
N MET A 183 0.47 -3.86 2.11
CA MET A 183 0.34 -3.44 0.71
C MET A 183 1.39 -2.40 0.32
N SER A 184 1.77 -1.50 1.23
CA SER A 184 2.81 -0.49 0.97
C SER A 184 4.19 -1.13 0.83
N ARG A 185 4.51 -2.11 1.67
CA ARG A 185 5.75 -2.87 1.59
C ARG A 185 5.83 -3.65 0.27
N GLU A 186 4.75 -4.33 -0.12
CA GLU A 186 4.65 -5.04 -1.40
C GLU A 186 4.94 -4.11 -2.56
N LEU A 187 4.26 -2.95 -2.61
CA LEU A 187 4.42 -1.96 -3.68
C LEU A 187 5.86 -1.41 -3.74
N ILE A 188 6.43 -1.01 -2.61
CA ILE A 188 7.75 -0.36 -2.59
C ILE A 188 8.88 -1.36 -2.89
N TRP A 189 8.73 -2.61 -2.45
CA TRP A 189 9.76 -3.63 -2.55
C TRP A 189 9.79 -4.33 -3.90
N HIS A 190 8.62 -4.70 -4.42
CA HIS A 190 8.51 -5.44 -5.67
C HIS A 190 8.34 -4.54 -6.90
N HIS A 191 7.85 -3.30 -6.70
CA HIS A 191 7.61 -2.33 -7.77
C HIS A 191 8.32 -1.00 -7.49
N PRO A 192 9.67 -0.98 -7.43
CA PRO A 192 10.45 0.19 -7.00
C PRO A 192 10.26 1.44 -7.88
N ASP A 193 9.76 1.26 -9.10
CA ASP A 193 9.44 2.36 -10.02
C ASP A 193 8.33 3.28 -9.49
N ILE A 194 7.52 2.84 -8.51
CA ILE A 194 6.58 3.71 -7.80
C ILE A 194 7.25 4.97 -7.24
N ARG A 195 8.52 4.89 -6.87
CA ARG A 195 9.27 6.03 -6.35
C ARG A 195 9.37 7.19 -7.32
N ARG A 196 9.29 6.94 -8.63
CA ARG A 196 9.25 8.00 -9.66
C ARG A 196 8.01 8.89 -9.49
N PHE A 197 6.92 8.35 -8.98
CA PHE A 197 5.64 9.04 -8.79
C PHE A 197 5.51 9.65 -7.40
N THR A 198 5.95 8.95 -6.37
CA THR A 198 5.80 9.37 -4.97
C THR A 198 6.79 10.45 -4.54
N THR A 199 7.77 10.79 -5.37
CA THR A 199 8.74 11.87 -5.14
C THR A 199 8.44 13.13 -5.94
N ILE A 200 7.37 13.13 -6.75
CA ILE A 200 6.92 14.30 -7.50
C ILE A 200 6.12 15.21 -6.56
N TRP A 201 6.53 16.48 -6.49
CA TRP A 201 5.80 17.49 -5.70
C TRP A 201 4.71 18.19 -6.51
N MET A 202 4.98 18.45 -7.77
CA MET A 202 4.06 19.10 -8.72
C MET A 202 4.33 18.57 -10.12
N ASP A 203 3.27 18.47 -10.91
CA ASP A 203 3.33 18.16 -12.33
C ASP A 203 2.32 19.02 -13.09
N SER A 204 2.34 18.99 -14.40
CA SER A 204 1.40 19.71 -15.26
C SER A 204 0.77 18.78 -16.28
N LEU A 205 -0.49 19.06 -16.59
CA LEU A 205 -1.25 18.39 -17.64
C LEU A 205 -1.58 19.37 -18.77
N ARG A 206 -2.00 18.80 -19.91
CA ARG A 206 -2.57 19.60 -21.02
C ARG A 206 -1.61 20.69 -21.47
N ASP A 207 -0.32 20.31 -21.71
CA ASP A 207 0.76 21.22 -22.13
C ASP A 207 0.95 22.43 -21.18
N GLY A 208 0.78 22.19 -19.88
CA GLY A 208 0.96 23.22 -18.85
C GLY A 208 -0.31 24.04 -18.56
N ALA A 209 -1.44 23.72 -19.18
CA ALA A 209 -2.69 24.43 -18.94
C ALA A 209 -3.34 24.08 -17.58
N SER A 210 -2.96 22.97 -16.96
CA SER A 210 -3.42 22.56 -15.63
C SER A 210 -2.23 22.10 -14.79
N MET A 211 -2.21 22.51 -13.53
CA MET A 211 -1.23 22.04 -12.53
C MET A 211 -1.85 20.91 -11.70
N LEU A 212 -1.03 19.91 -11.39
CA LEU A 212 -1.29 18.85 -10.40
C LEU A 212 -0.66 19.20 -9.07
#